data_4b45606e9062bea580673770dafcb7bf
#
_entry.id   4b45606e9062bea580673770dafcb7bf
#
_cell.length_a   1.000
_cell.length_b   1.000
_cell.length_c   1.000
_cell.angle_alpha   90.00
_cell.angle_beta   90.00
_cell.angle_gamma   90.00
#
_symmetry.space_group_name_H-M   'P 1'
#
loop_
_entity.id
_entity.type
_entity.pdbx_description
1 polymer ?
#
loop_
_entity_poly.entity_id
_entity_poly.type
_entity_poly.pdbx_seq_one_letter_code
_entity_poly.pdbx_strand_id
1 'polypeptide(L)'
;MIFIWSTALVIGILVFVHELGHYLAARSVGVRVEKFSIGFPPRFFTVTSVDGGFDVTFFFFGLENRSIKWKPIFSTHLGIPSRVGTNTEYVIALIPLGGYVKMAGSLDESLDAEVTGAPDEFSSKSVLQKIWILSAGVIMNIFTAFILFTGITYYQGIMSTNDGSFIGEFAKDSPAQDAGLLSGDEISMINGQEVFSWNDLVDILQPIPNTKVDIEVKRGDEYLDFSFDTYEILRPTKNGIDTVGGIGISPQYEYNPATFGESINIGYLNTVGSFGLISLTFKMLASGQATLKDLGGPIMIGQIAGETAKAGWIPLFNFMALISINLAFLNILPVPGLDGGHIFIILIETIIRRPLSLKSRMVIQQIGMVLLLGLMFTVMFNDIGRLFN
;
A
#
# COMPACT_ATOMS: atom_id res chain seq x y z
N MET A 1 0.89 8.56 -19.63
CA MET A 1 1.97 9.30 -18.93
C MET A 1 1.66 9.50 -17.46
N ILE A 2 0.49 10.04 -17.06
CA ILE A 2 0.13 10.27 -15.65
C ILE A 2 0.15 8.99 -14.80
N PHE A 3 -0.30 7.89 -15.36
CA PHE A 3 -0.30 6.55 -14.81
C PHE A 3 1.10 6.10 -14.34
N ILE A 4 2.14 6.24 -15.18
CA ILE A 4 3.52 5.84 -14.83
C ILE A 4 4.07 6.72 -13.72
N TRP A 5 3.84 8.03 -13.80
CA TRP A 5 4.37 8.97 -12.81
C TRP A 5 3.67 8.85 -11.46
N SER A 6 2.34 8.66 -11.43
CA SER A 6 1.62 8.46 -10.17
C SER A 6 2.02 7.15 -9.48
N THR A 7 2.18 6.07 -10.26
CA THR A 7 2.67 4.79 -9.73
C THR A 7 4.08 4.92 -9.15
N ALA A 8 5.00 5.52 -9.92
CA ALA A 8 6.38 5.72 -9.47
C ALA A 8 6.43 6.60 -8.20
N LEU A 9 5.61 7.64 -8.13
CA LEU A 9 5.50 8.51 -6.95
C LEU A 9 5.00 7.74 -5.73
N VAL A 10 3.87 7.04 -5.86
CA VAL A 10 3.25 6.30 -4.74
C VAL A 10 4.19 5.22 -4.23
N ILE A 11 4.67 4.32 -5.12
CA ILE A 11 5.56 3.24 -4.73
C ILE A 11 6.89 3.80 -4.21
N GLY A 12 7.47 4.78 -4.89
CA GLY A 12 8.73 5.39 -4.50
C GLY A 12 8.71 6.01 -3.11
N ILE A 13 7.64 6.76 -2.76
CA ILE A 13 7.48 7.34 -1.42
C ILE A 13 7.30 6.23 -0.38
N LEU A 14 6.44 5.25 -0.63
CA LEU A 14 6.14 4.21 0.35
C LEU A 14 7.33 3.30 0.62
N VAL A 15 8.09 2.94 -0.41
CA VAL A 15 9.33 2.18 -0.23
C VAL A 15 10.39 3.04 0.45
N PHE A 16 10.55 4.32 0.07
CA PHE A 16 11.47 5.22 0.77
C PHE A 16 11.17 5.28 2.27
N VAL A 17 9.90 5.42 2.66
CA VAL A 17 9.49 5.49 4.08
C VAL A 17 9.77 4.16 4.79
N HIS A 18 9.53 3.04 4.12
CA HIS A 18 9.85 1.70 4.62
C HIS A 18 11.33 1.55 4.92
N GLU A 19 12.18 1.84 3.93
CA GLU A 19 13.64 1.78 4.06
C GLU A 19 14.18 2.77 5.11
N LEU A 20 13.54 3.95 5.21
CA LEU A 20 13.86 4.93 6.24
C LEU A 20 13.61 4.36 7.65
N GLY A 21 12.58 3.53 7.82
CA GLY A 21 12.32 2.80 9.06
C GLY A 21 13.49 1.92 9.45
N HIS A 22 13.96 1.08 8.55
CA HIS A 22 15.14 0.21 8.77
C HIS A 22 16.39 1.02 9.07
N TYR A 23 16.63 2.07 8.31
CA TYR A 23 17.76 2.97 8.50
C TYR A 23 17.77 3.59 9.89
N LEU A 24 16.67 4.19 10.32
CA LEU A 24 16.55 4.84 11.62
C LEU A 24 16.69 3.84 12.77
N ALA A 25 16.08 2.67 12.66
CA ALA A 25 16.16 1.62 13.66
C ALA A 25 17.58 1.04 13.75
N ALA A 26 18.25 0.79 12.63
CA ALA A 26 19.64 0.33 12.60
C ALA A 26 20.56 1.32 13.30
N ARG A 27 20.42 2.61 12.97
CA ARG A 27 21.19 3.69 13.60
C ARG A 27 20.92 3.82 15.10
N SER A 28 19.67 3.61 15.55
CA SER A 28 19.27 3.73 16.95
C SER A 28 19.96 2.70 17.86
N VAL A 29 20.33 1.55 17.31
CA VAL A 29 21.01 0.47 18.04
C VAL A 29 22.50 0.34 17.67
N GLY A 30 23.05 1.33 16.97
CA GLY A 30 24.47 1.40 16.62
C GLY A 30 24.89 0.37 15.57
N VAL A 31 24.03 0.08 14.59
CA VAL A 31 24.42 -0.67 13.39
C VAL A 31 24.91 0.31 12.33
N ARG A 32 26.05 0.00 11.73
CA ARG A 32 26.61 0.76 10.63
C ARG A 32 25.80 0.51 9.35
N VAL A 33 25.28 1.58 8.78
CA VAL A 33 24.62 1.54 7.48
C VAL A 33 25.63 1.94 6.41
N GLU A 34 25.92 1.02 5.51
CA GLU A 34 26.86 1.24 4.41
C GLU A 34 26.21 2.01 3.28
N LYS A 35 24.95 1.68 2.95
CA LYS A 35 24.22 2.30 1.86
C LYS A 35 22.74 2.45 2.16
N PHE A 36 22.19 3.59 1.73
CA PHE A 36 20.77 3.88 1.72
C PHE A 36 20.38 4.30 0.31
N SER A 37 19.62 3.48 -0.40
CA SER A 37 19.28 3.71 -1.80
C SER A 37 17.77 3.93 -1.99
N ILE A 38 17.43 5.00 -2.70
CA ILE A 38 16.09 5.22 -3.25
C ILE A 38 16.15 4.80 -4.72
N GLY A 39 15.41 3.75 -5.06
CA GLY A 39 15.44 3.14 -6.39
C GLY A 39 16.52 2.06 -6.55
N PHE A 40 16.40 1.32 -7.65
CA PHE A 40 17.35 0.30 -8.08
C PHE A 40 18.31 0.82 -9.15
N PRO A 41 19.53 0.26 -9.25
CA PRO A 41 20.53 0.64 -10.23
C PRO A 41 19.98 0.73 -11.66
N PRO A 42 20.58 1.58 -12.50
CA PRO A 42 21.86 2.29 -12.31
C PRO A 42 21.74 3.52 -11.41
N ARG A 43 22.83 3.83 -10.66
CA ARG A 43 22.92 5.00 -9.78
C ARG A 43 22.90 6.28 -10.61
N PHE A 44 22.07 7.26 -10.24
CA PHE A 44 22.07 8.57 -10.87
C PHE A 44 22.89 9.58 -10.07
N PHE A 45 22.73 9.57 -8.76
CA PHE A 45 23.32 10.52 -7.85
C PHE A 45 23.69 9.83 -6.54
N THR A 46 24.87 10.13 -6.00
CA THR A 46 25.30 9.65 -4.68
C THR A 46 25.86 10.76 -3.81
N VAL A 47 25.57 10.67 -2.52
CA VAL A 47 26.17 11.49 -1.48
C VAL A 47 26.77 10.57 -0.43
N THR A 48 28.07 10.58 -0.25
CA THR A 48 28.74 9.79 0.78
C THR A 48 29.17 10.68 1.93
N SER A 49 28.77 10.33 3.14
CA SER A 49 29.15 11.05 4.35
C SER A 49 30.56 10.61 4.77
N VAL A 50 31.56 11.45 4.54
CA VAL A 50 32.98 11.21 4.88
C VAL A 50 33.46 12.14 5.98
N ASP A 51 34.62 11.82 6.56
CA ASP A 51 35.26 12.74 7.50
C ASP A 51 35.61 14.07 6.81
N GLY A 52 35.23 15.16 7.42
CA GLY A 52 35.42 16.51 6.87
C GLY A 52 34.37 16.94 5.86
N GLY A 53 33.29 16.16 5.59
CA GLY A 53 32.24 16.63 4.68
C GLY A 53 31.41 15.55 4.01
N PHE A 54 31.10 15.83 2.74
CA PHE A 54 30.33 14.94 1.87
C PHE A 54 30.96 14.86 0.49
N ASP A 55 31.09 13.65 -0.02
CA ASP A 55 31.45 13.40 -1.42
C ASP A 55 30.19 13.23 -2.24
N VAL A 56 30.01 14.10 -3.24
CA VAL A 56 28.83 14.13 -4.12
C VAL A 56 29.27 13.69 -5.50
N THR A 57 28.59 12.68 -6.05
CA THR A 57 28.93 12.12 -7.37
C THR A 57 27.68 11.97 -8.24
N PHE A 58 27.79 12.43 -9.48
CA PHE A 58 26.78 12.25 -10.53
C PHE A 58 27.25 11.20 -11.53
N PHE A 59 26.36 10.32 -11.94
CA PHE A 59 26.60 9.25 -12.88
C PHE A 59 25.77 9.45 -14.16
N PHE A 60 26.39 9.15 -15.29
CA PHE A 60 25.70 9.17 -16.58
C PHE A 60 26.44 8.31 -17.60
N PHE A 61 25.89 8.18 -18.80
CA PHE A 61 26.57 7.51 -19.90
C PHE A 61 27.85 8.25 -20.29
N GLY A 62 28.95 7.53 -20.31
CA GLY A 62 30.21 8.03 -20.77
C GLY A 62 30.90 7.03 -21.71
N LEU A 63 31.74 7.53 -22.61
CA LEU A 63 32.54 6.71 -23.49
C LEU A 63 33.79 6.22 -22.78
N GLU A 64 34.03 4.89 -22.80
CA GLU A 64 35.22 4.24 -22.32
C GLU A 64 35.57 3.10 -23.24
N ASN A 65 36.79 3.13 -23.81
CA ASN A 65 37.28 2.14 -24.75
C ASN A 65 36.33 1.85 -25.94
N ARG A 66 35.73 2.91 -26.50
CA ARG A 66 34.71 2.86 -27.58
C ARG A 66 33.39 2.17 -27.22
N SER A 67 33.17 1.89 -25.95
CA SER A 67 31.88 1.38 -25.42
C SER A 67 31.21 2.43 -24.54
N ILE A 68 29.87 2.50 -24.64
CA ILE A 68 29.06 3.36 -23.76
C ILE A 68 28.92 2.62 -22.42
N LYS A 69 29.46 3.23 -21.36
CA LYS A 69 29.34 2.70 -19.99
C LYS A 69 28.71 3.72 -19.05
N TRP A 70 28.02 3.24 -18.06
CA TRP A 70 27.49 4.05 -16.96
C TRP A 70 28.63 4.32 -15.97
N LYS A 71 29.03 5.59 -15.84
CA LYS A 71 30.18 5.97 -15.02
C LYS A 71 30.00 7.33 -14.35
N PRO A 72 30.77 7.64 -13.30
CA PRO A 72 30.78 8.97 -12.72
C PRO A 72 31.26 9.99 -13.78
N ILE A 73 30.49 11.05 -13.93
CA ILE A 73 30.80 12.18 -14.86
C ILE A 73 31.27 13.41 -14.11
N PHE A 74 30.84 13.54 -12.86
CA PHE A 74 31.20 14.65 -11.99
C PHE A 74 31.27 14.18 -10.54
N SER A 75 32.34 14.56 -9.82
CA SER A 75 32.48 14.34 -8.39
C SER A 75 33.03 15.60 -7.74
N THR A 76 32.47 15.95 -6.58
CA THR A 76 32.94 17.09 -5.79
C THR A 76 32.89 16.76 -4.30
N HIS A 77 33.81 17.35 -3.54
CA HIS A 77 33.81 17.28 -2.09
C HIS A 77 33.22 18.56 -1.50
N LEU A 78 32.16 18.44 -0.71
CA LEU A 78 31.56 19.53 0.07
C LEU A 78 32.15 19.49 1.49
N GLY A 79 33.17 20.32 1.74
CA GLY A 79 33.88 20.35 3.00
C GLY A 79 33.02 20.97 4.13
N ILE A 80 32.93 20.27 5.25
CA ILE A 80 32.38 20.75 6.53
C ILE A 80 33.41 20.45 7.61
N PRO A 81 34.22 21.44 8.01
CA PRO A 81 35.24 21.25 9.03
C PRO A 81 34.66 20.63 10.31
N SER A 82 35.43 19.73 10.94
CA SER A 82 35.04 19.01 12.16
C SER A 82 33.88 18.02 12.08
N ARG A 83 33.32 17.73 10.91
CA ARG A 83 32.34 16.66 10.75
C ARG A 83 33.01 15.29 10.80
N VAL A 84 32.47 14.40 11.62
CA VAL A 84 32.80 12.97 11.60
C VAL A 84 31.82 12.30 10.62
N GLY A 85 32.37 11.65 9.60
CA GLY A 85 31.59 10.93 8.60
C GLY A 85 30.99 9.65 9.16
N THR A 86 29.89 9.24 8.60
CA THR A 86 29.26 7.95 8.92
C THR A 86 29.63 6.86 7.93
N ASN A 87 30.36 7.21 6.87
CA ASN A 87 30.68 6.38 5.71
C ASN A 87 29.45 5.74 5.04
N THR A 88 28.27 6.36 5.24
CA THR A 88 27.02 5.95 4.60
C THR A 88 26.94 6.57 3.22
N GLU A 89 26.76 5.75 2.19
CA GLU A 89 26.45 6.19 0.81
C GLU A 89 24.94 6.33 0.64
N TYR A 90 24.45 7.55 0.44
CA TYR A 90 23.06 7.84 0.07
C TYR A 90 22.96 7.87 -1.45
N VAL A 91 22.06 7.06 -2.02
CA VAL A 91 21.95 6.85 -3.47
C VAL A 91 20.57 7.23 -3.94
N ILE A 92 20.48 7.98 -5.04
CA ILE A 92 19.30 8.10 -5.87
C ILE A 92 19.57 7.34 -7.16
N ALA A 93 18.76 6.32 -7.44
CA ALA A 93 18.90 5.48 -8.61
C ALA A 93 17.77 5.75 -9.62
N LEU A 94 17.94 5.28 -10.86
CA LEU A 94 17.06 5.62 -11.97
C LEU A 94 15.76 4.85 -12.00
N ILE A 95 15.71 3.64 -11.41
CA ILE A 95 14.51 2.82 -11.41
C ILE A 95 13.74 3.07 -10.11
N PRO A 96 12.66 3.90 -10.10
CA PRO A 96 11.98 4.33 -8.87
C PRO A 96 10.97 3.29 -8.35
N LEU A 97 11.25 2.00 -8.52
CA LEU A 97 10.36 0.89 -8.14
C LEU A 97 10.80 0.20 -6.85
N GLY A 98 11.49 0.91 -5.97
CA GLY A 98 11.98 0.31 -4.73
C GLY A 98 13.08 1.13 -4.07
N GLY A 99 13.80 0.48 -3.18
CA GLY A 99 14.95 0.99 -2.45
C GLY A 99 15.59 -0.13 -1.65
N TYR A 100 16.66 0.14 -0.96
CA TYR A 100 17.26 -0.81 -0.02
C TYR A 100 18.18 -0.11 0.96
N VAL A 101 18.32 -0.72 2.14
CA VAL A 101 19.31 -0.34 3.16
C VAL A 101 20.32 -1.45 3.31
N LYS A 102 21.57 -1.19 2.93
CA LYS A 102 22.66 -2.13 3.19
C LYS A 102 23.27 -1.87 4.56
N MET A 103 23.12 -2.82 5.46
CA MET A 103 23.66 -2.79 6.82
C MET A 103 24.88 -3.69 6.90
N ALA A 104 25.92 -3.24 7.63
CA ALA A 104 27.09 -4.04 7.87
C ALA A 104 26.72 -5.36 8.57
N GLY A 105 27.27 -6.48 8.09
CA GLY A 105 27.05 -7.81 8.65
C GLY A 105 25.61 -8.34 8.49
N SER A 106 24.78 -7.74 7.60
CA SER A 106 23.49 -8.26 7.19
C SER A 106 23.63 -9.04 5.89
N LEU A 107 22.94 -10.18 5.78
CA LEU A 107 22.68 -10.82 4.49
C LEU A 107 21.53 -10.06 3.86
N ASP A 108 21.84 -9.11 3.02
CA ASP A 108 20.88 -8.41 2.19
C ASP A 108 20.65 -9.14 0.85
N GLU A 109 19.85 -8.55 0.00
CA GLU A 109 19.52 -9.08 -1.33
C GLU A 109 20.75 -9.24 -2.26
N SER A 110 21.89 -8.61 -1.92
CA SER A 110 23.14 -8.69 -2.71
C SER A 110 23.93 -9.97 -2.46
N LEU A 111 23.57 -10.77 -1.45
CA LEU A 111 24.26 -12.00 -1.02
C LEU A 111 25.76 -11.82 -0.70
N ASP A 112 26.26 -10.60 -0.66
CA ASP A 112 27.65 -10.21 -0.44
C ASP A 112 27.87 -9.73 1.00
N ALA A 113 27.61 -10.58 1.99
CA ALA A 113 27.88 -10.22 3.39
C ALA A 113 29.27 -10.66 3.81
N GLU A 114 30.18 -9.71 3.97
CA GLU A 114 31.38 -9.91 4.80
C GLU A 114 30.99 -9.75 6.27
N VAL A 115 30.85 -10.87 6.99
CA VAL A 115 30.57 -10.88 8.42
C VAL A 115 31.92 -10.99 9.15
N THR A 116 32.34 -9.90 9.78
CA THR A 116 33.62 -9.85 10.53
C THR A 116 33.43 -10.06 12.04
N GLY A 117 32.18 -9.95 12.53
CA GLY A 117 31.82 -10.01 13.94
C GLY A 117 32.05 -8.70 14.69
N ALA A 118 32.19 -7.59 13.97
CA ALA A 118 32.37 -6.28 14.59
C ALA A 118 31.12 -5.85 15.39
N PRO A 119 31.25 -5.07 16.48
CA PRO A 119 30.13 -4.67 17.34
C PRO A 119 29.08 -3.81 16.63
N ASP A 120 29.44 -3.16 15.54
CA ASP A 120 28.59 -2.32 14.72
C ASP A 120 27.89 -3.07 13.55
N GLU A 121 28.03 -4.39 13.51
CA GLU A 121 27.36 -5.25 12.55
C GLU A 121 25.99 -5.71 13.03
N PHE A 122 25.03 -5.86 12.09
CA PHE A 122 23.71 -6.44 12.36
C PHE A 122 23.80 -7.85 12.97
N SER A 123 24.72 -8.69 12.47
CA SER A 123 24.99 -10.05 12.97
C SER A 123 25.30 -10.09 14.45
N SER A 124 26.01 -9.09 14.97
CA SER A 124 26.47 -8.98 16.36
C SER A 124 25.42 -8.46 17.34
N LYS A 125 24.25 -7.99 16.84
CA LYS A 125 23.20 -7.44 17.69
C LYS A 125 22.36 -8.50 18.38
N SER A 126 21.73 -8.13 19.51
CA SER A 126 20.80 -9.02 20.21
C SER A 126 19.57 -9.35 19.36
N VAL A 127 18.87 -10.43 19.69
CA VAL A 127 17.65 -10.86 18.98
C VAL A 127 16.61 -9.74 18.94
N LEU A 128 16.38 -9.05 20.06
CA LEU A 128 15.40 -7.95 20.14
C LEU A 128 15.80 -6.76 19.26
N GLN A 129 17.09 -6.42 19.21
CA GLN A 129 17.59 -5.35 18.34
C GLN A 129 17.43 -5.71 16.85
N LYS A 130 17.67 -6.97 16.48
CA LYS A 130 17.46 -7.45 15.11
C LYS A 130 15.97 -7.39 14.72
N ILE A 131 15.07 -7.85 15.60
CA ILE A 131 13.62 -7.78 15.37
C ILE A 131 13.17 -6.32 15.27
N TRP A 132 13.68 -5.42 16.13
CA TRP A 132 13.39 -3.99 16.06
C TRP A 132 13.74 -3.41 14.69
N ILE A 133 14.95 -3.67 14.20
CA ILE A 133 15.40 -3.19 12.88
C ILE A 133 14.48 -3.71 11.78
N LEU A 134 14.21 -5.02 11.75
CA LEU A 134 13.41 -5.65 10.70
C LEU A 134 11.93 -5.25 10.76
N SER A 135 11.38 -4.97 11.94
CA SER A 135 10.00 -4.53 12.08
C SER A 135 9.80 -3.04 11.73
N ALA A 136 10.87 -2.26 11.74
CA ALA A 136 10.79 -0.81 11.64
C ALA A 136 10.24 -0.33 10.28
N GLY A 137 10.54 -1.03 9.17
CA GLY A 137 9.97 -0.75 7.87
C GLY A 137 8.44 -0.93 7.86
N VAL A 138 7.97 -2.03 8.42
CA VAL A 138 6.54 -2.33 8.60
C VAL A 138 5.86 -1.27 9.46
N ILE A 139 6.48 -0.92 10.60
CA ILE A 139 5.95 0.10 11.52
C ILE A 139 5.84 1.46 10.82
N MET A 140 6.84 1.85 10.03
CA MET A 140 6.82 3.12 9.29
C MET A 140 5.72 3.15 8.23
N ASN A 141 5.47 2.05 7.54
CA ASN A 141 4.36 1.97 6.59
C ASN A 141 2.99 2.09 7.27
N ILE A 142 2.78 1.40 8.40
CA ILE A 142 1.55 1.55 9.20
C ILE A 142 1.38 2.98 9.69
N PHE A 143 2.46 3.59 10.18
CA PHE A 143 2.46 4.97 10.66
C PHE A 143 2.17 5.98 9.53
N THR A 144 2.72 5.75 8.34
CA THR A 144 2.44 6.57 7.16
C THR A 144 0.96 6.50 6.77
N ALA A 145 0.36 5.32 6.75
CA ALA A 145 -1.06 5.17 6.47
C ALA A 145 -1.92 5.90 7.52
N PHE A 146 -1.57 5.75 8.80
CA PHE A 146 -2.23 6.46 9.89
C PHE A 146 -2.16 8.00 9.74
N ILE A 147 -0.99 8.54 9.39
CA ILE A 147 -0.84 9.98 9.14
C ILE A 147 -1.67 10.42 7.94
N LEU A 148 -1.66 9.65 6.85
CA LEU A 148 -2.43 9.98 5.66
C LEU A 148 -3.94 9.98 5.95
N PHE A 149 -4.49 8.93 6.57
CA PHE A 149 -5.91 8.89 6.92
C PHE A 149 -6.29 9.99 7.90
N THR A 150 -5.46 10.27 8.91
CA THR A 150 -5.68 11.37 9.85
C THR A 150 -5.68 12.72 9.14
N GLY A 151 -4.69 12.95 8.27
CA GLY A 151 -4.57 14.20 7.52
C GLY A 151 -5.72 14.43 6.55
N ILE A 152 -6.18 13.36 5.86
CA ILE A 152 -7.34 13.42 4.96
C ILE A 152 -8.58 13.79 5.75
N THR A 153 -8.86 13.10 6.87
CA THR A 153 -10.02 13.37 7.72
C THR A 153 -9.98 14.79 8.28
N TYR A 154 -8.82 15.27 8.72
CA TYR A 154 -8.67 16.63 9.23
C TYR A 154 -8.92 17.70 8.17
N TYR A 155 -8.48 17.46 6.93
CA TYR A 155 -8.64 18.39 5.81
C TYR A 155 -10.04 18.36 5.21
N GLN A 156 -10.59 17.17 4.96
CA GLN A 156 -11.85 16.97 4.27
C GLN A 156 -13.07 17.01 5.20
N GLY A 157 -12.87 16.64 6.47
CA GLY A 157 -13.93 16.43 7.45
C GLY A 157 -14.35 14.98 7.55
N ILE A 158 -15.34 14.76 8.40
CA ILE A 158 -15.99 13.45 8.60
C ILE A 158 -17.11 13.33 7.58
N MET A 159 -17.02 12.27 6.78
CA MET A 159 -18.09 11.92 5.85
C MET A 159 -19.26 11.32 6.63
N SER A 160 -20.40 11.95 6.57
CA SER A 160 -21.67 11.44 7.09
C SER A 160 -22.67 11.31 5.95
N THR A 161 -23.55 10.35 6.04
CA THR A 161 -24.75 10.32 5.17
C THR A 161 -25.68 11.46 5.57
N ASN A 162 -26.23 12.13 4.61
CA ASN A 162 -27.28 13.11 4.84
C ASN A 162 -28.44 12.43 5.58
N ASP A 163 -29.10 13.14 6.51
CA ASP A 163 -30.32 12.64 7.14
C ASP A 163 -31.39 12.47 6.04
N GLY A 164 -31.78 11.21 5.76
CA GLY A 164 -32.72 10.87 4.71
C GLY A 164 -32.18 9.83 3.71
N SER A 165 -32.93 9.65 2.63
CA SER A 165 -32.70 8.64 1.59
C SER A 165 -32.33 9.29 0.24
N PHE A 166 -31.47 10.32 0.29
CA PHE A 166 -31.05 11.06 -0.90
C PHE A 166 -30.05 10.28 -1.75
N ILE A 167 -30.31 10.25 -3.07
CA ILE A 167 -29.40 9.64 -4.04
C ILE A 167 -28.19 10.56 -4.28
N GLY A 168 -26.99 10.04 -4.05
CA GLY A 168 -25.73 10.70 -4.36
C GLY A 168 -25.24 10.38 -5.77
N GLU A 169 -24.35 9.41 -5.91
CA GLU A 169 -23.75 8.99 -7.17
C GLU A 169 -24.34 7.66 -7.65
N PHE A 170 -24.27 7.43 -8.96
CA PHE A 170 -24.65 6.17 -9.58
C PHE A 170 -23.43 5.30 -9.86
N ALA A 171 -23.57 4.01 -9.63
CA ALA A 171 -22.58 3.02 -10.07
C ALA A 171 -22.60 2.93 -11.60
N LYS A 172 -21.52 2.42 -12.19
CA LYS A 172 -21.50 2.08 -13.60
C LYS A 172 -22.57 0.99 -13.88
N ASP A 173 -23.34 1.18 -14.94
CA ASP A 173 -24.44 0.28 -15.34
C ASP A 173 -25.53 0.16 -14.24
N SER A 174 -25.89 1.29 -13.61
CA SER A 174 -26.92 1.38 -12.56
C SER A 174 -28.32 1.23 -13.11
N PRO A 175 -29.12 0.21 -12.68
CA PRO A 175 -30.53 0.09 -13.07
C PRO A 175 -31.38 1.31 -12.68
N ALA A 176 -31.06 1.93 -11.54
CA ALA A 176 -31.75 3.15 -11.10
C ALA A 176 -31.50 4.33 -12.04
N GLN A 177 -30.24 4.50 -12.52
CA GLN A 177 -29.92 5.55 -13.50
C GLN A 177 -30.59 5.31 -14.84
N ASP A 178 -30.59 4.05 -15.31
CA ASP A 178 -31.23 3.66 -16.57
C ASP A 178 -32.76 3.87 -16.53
N ALA A 179 -33.36 3.71 -15.34
CA ALA A 179 -34.79 3.98 -15.12
C ALA A 179 -35.12 5.48 -15.07
N GLY A 180 -34.14 6.37 -14.97
CA GLY A 180 -34.34 7.83 -14.98
C GLY A 180 -34.32 8.52 -13.61
N LEU A 181 -33.82 7.83 -12.55
CA LEU A 181 -33.54 8.47 -11.27
C LEU A 181 -32.36 9.45 -11.43
N LEU A 182 -32.37 10.50 -10.66
CA LEU A 182 -31.32 11.53 -10.68
C LEU A 182 -30.64 11.69 -9.31
N SER A 183 -29.41 12.18 -9.33
CA SER A 183 -28.73 12.60 -8.11
C SER A 183 -29.49 13.75 -7.44
N GLY A 184 -29.69 13.65 -6.13
CA GLY A 184 -30.49 14.58 -5.34
C GLY A 184 -31.95 14.16 -5.17
N ASP A 185 -32.44 13.11 -5.85
CA ASP A 185 -33.77 12.53 -5.56
C ASP A 185 -33.79 11.96 -4.15
N GLU A 186 -34.87 12.17 -3.41
CA GLU A 186 -35.13 11.56 -2.11
C GLU A 186 -36.08 10.36 -2.31
N ILE A 187 -35.65 9.15 -1.98
CA ILE A 187 -36.49 7.96 -2.05
C ILE A 187 -37.48 7.99 -0.90
N SER A 188 -38.78 8.11 -1.20
CA SER A 188 -39.85 8.19 -0.21
C SER A 188 -40.50 6.84 0.08
N MET A 189 -40.64 5.97 -0.94
CA MET A 189 -41.24 4.64 -0.78
C MET A 189 -40.53 3.60 -1.65
N ILE A 190 -40.49 2.35 -1.18
CA ILE A 190 -40.08 1.16 -1.93
C ILE A 190 -41.14 0.08 -1.71
N ASN A 191 -41.78 -0.39 -2.80
CA ASN A 191 -42.83 -1.40 -2.76
C ASN A 191 -43.98 -1.03 -1.77
N GLY A 192 -44.31 0.26 -1.62
CA GLY A 192 -45.32 0.76 -0.71
C GLY A 192 -44.90 0.85 0.76
N GLN A 193 -43.62 0.63 1.06
CA GLN A 193 -43.02 0.86 2.41
C GLN A 193 -42.34 2.22 2.43
N GLU A 194 -42.58 3.02 3.46
CA GLU A 194 -41.95 4.31 3.68
C GLU A 194 -40.44 4.13 3.99
N VAL A 195 -39.64 5.03 3.44
CA VAL A 195 -38.17 5.07 3.62
C VAL A 195 -37.81 6.41 4.23
N PHE A 196 -37.29 6.39 5.46
CA PHE A 196 -36.93 7.61 6.20
C PHE A 196 -35.41 7.81 6.23
N SER A 197 -34.64 6.75 6.03
CA SER A 197 -33.19 6.79 6.09
C SER A 197 -32.56 5.89 5.02
N TRP A 198 -31.27 6.12 4.78
CA TRP A 198 -30.50 5.24 3.91
C TRP A 198 -30.45 3.78 4.39
N ASN A 199 -30.48 3.57 5.71
CA ASN A 199 -30.50 2.22 6.29
C ASN A 199 -31.81 1.50 5.97
N ASP A 200 -32.96 2.17 6.06
CA ASP A 200 -34.24 1.58 5.69
C ASP A 200 -34.25 1.10 4.23
N LEU A 201 -33.72 1.93 3.33
CA LEU A 201 -33.54 1.57 1.91
C LEU A 201 -32.67 0.31 1.74
N VAL A 202 -31.55 0.25 2.44
CA VAL A 202 -30.62 -0.89 2.40
C VAL A 202 -31.33 -2.15 2.93
N ASP A 203 -32.04 -2.06 4.06
CA ASP A 203 -32.72 -3.19 4.68
C ASP A 203 -33.85 -3.74 3.80
N ILE A 204 -34.53 -2.89 3.03
CA ILE A 204 -35.58 -3.31 2.09
C ILE A 204 -35.00 -3.96 0.84
N LEU A 205 -33.92 -3.39 0.26
CA LEU A 205 -33.37 -3.84 -1.02
C LEU A 205 -32.45 -5.06 -0.90
N GLN A 206 -31.64 -5.17 0.16
CA GLN A 206 -30.68 -6.27 0.30
C GLN A 206 -31.28 -7.67 0.21
N PRO A 207 -32.49 -7.98 0.77
CA PRO A 207 -33.08 -9.31 0.69
C PRO A 207 -33.64 -9.70 -0.69
N ILE A 208 -33.73 -8.77 -1.64
CA ILE A 208 -34.47 -8.95 -2.90
C ILE A 208 -33.59 -8.73 -4.15
N PRO A 209 -32.53 -9.56 -4.38
CA PRO A 209 -31.78 -9.51 -5.64
C PRO A 209 -32.64 -9.96 -6.83
N ASN A 210 -32.36 -9.45 -8.02
CA ASN A 210 -33.01 -9.78 -9.28
C ASN A 210 -34.55 -9.75 -9.19
N THR A 211 -35.09 -8.76 -8.48
CA THR A 211 -36.52 -8.65 -8.20
C THR A 211 -36.99 -7.26 -8.65
N LYS A 212 -38.18 -7.23 -9.25
CA LYS A 212 -38.82 -5.98 -9.64
C LYS A 212 -39.22 -5.19 -8.40
N VAL A 213 -38.85 -3.90 -8.38
CA VAL A 213 -39.18 -2.96 -7.31
C VAL A 213 -39.87 -1.73 -7.89
N ASP A 214 -40.83 -1.23 -7.12
CA ASP A 214 -41.52 0.02 -7.38
C ASP A 214 -40.99 1.05 -6.38
N ILE A 215 -40.42 2.13 -6.90
CA ILE A 215 -39.76 3.18 -6.11
C ILE A 215 -40.43 4.51 -6.37
N GLU A 216 -40.90 5.13 -5.31
CA GLU A 216 -41.39 6.51 -5.36
C GLU A 216 -40.27 7.43 -4.87
N VAL A 217 -39.96 8.46 -5.64
CA VAL A 217 -38.98 9.48 -5.24
C VAL A 217 -39.62 10.86 -5.20
N LYS A 218 -39.15 11.69 -4.31
CA LYS A 218 -39.47 13.10 -4.24
C LYS A 218 -38.34 13.88 -4.95
N ARG A 219 -38.71 14.55 -6.04
CA ARG A 219 -37.83 15.41 -6.84
C ARG A 219 -38.32 16.86 -6.75
N GLY A 220 -37.73 17.66 -5.89
CA GLY A 220 -38.24 18.97 -5.52
C GLY A 220 -39.58 18.84 -4.79
N ASP A 221 -40.66 19.35 -5.38
CA ASP A 221 -42.04 19.28 -4.82
C ASP A 221 -42.91 18.19 -5.48
N GLU A 222 -42.35 17.42 -6.41
CA GLU A 222 -43.09 16.40 -7.17
C GLU A 222 -42.71 14.99 -6.70
N TYR A 223 -43.69 14.08 -6.68
CA TYR A 223 -43.51 12.64 -6.46
C TYR A 223 -43.54 11.92 -7.80
N LEU A 224 -42.56 11.07 -8.05
CA LEU A 224 -42.39 10.34 -9.31
C LEU A 224 -42.19 8.85 -9.01
N ASP A 225 -42.89 8.01 -9.77
CA ASP A 225 -42.83 6.55 -9.64
C ASP A 225 -41.94 5.95 -10.71
N PHE A 226 -41.06 5.05 -10.27
CA PHE A 226 -40.15 4.29 -11.13
C PHE A 226 -40.28 2.79 -10.82
N SER A 227 -40.15 1.95 -11.86
CA SER A 227 -40.26 0.51 -11.70
C SER A 227 -39.19 -0.17 -12.55
N PHE A 228 -38.30 -0.92 -11.89
CA PHE A 228 -37.17 -1.62 -12.52
C PHE A 228 -36.71 -2.78 -11.66
N ASP A 229 -35.75 -3.59 -12.16
CA ASP A 229 -35.27 -4.76 -11.45
C ASP A 229 -34.01 -4.40 -10.63
N THR A 230 -33.89 -4.93 -9.39
CA THR A 230 -32.66 -4.92 -8.63
C THR A 230 -31.66 -5.89 -9.28
N TYR A 231 -30.37 -5.69 -9.06
CA TYR A 231 -29.33 -6.62 -9.50
C TYR A 231 -28.57 -7.22 -8.31
N GLU A 232 -27.80 -8.27 -8.58
CA GLU A 232 -26.99 -8.94 -7.55
C GLU A 232 -25.71 -8.18 -7.25
N ILE A 233 -25.46 -7.93 -5.97
CA ILE A 233 -24.19 -7.42 -5.44
C ILE A 233 -23.57 -8.50 -4.57
N LEU A 234 -22.32 -8.88 -4.86
CA LEU A 234 -21.53 -9.78 -4.03
C LEU A 234 -20.91 -9.00 -2.88
N ARG A 235 -21.34 -9.27 -1.66
CA ARG A 235 -20.87 -8.60 -0.44
C ARG A 235 -20.01 -9.53 0.40
N PRO A 236 -18.73 -9.22 0.63
CA PRO A 236 -17.89 -9.96 1.56
C PRO A 236 -18.40 -9.82 2.99
N THR A 237 -18.58 -10.94 3.68
CA THR A 237 -18.96 -10.99 5.09
C THR A 237 -17.96 -11.81 5.90
N LYS A 238 -18.07 -11.79 7.24
CA LYS A 238 -17.21 -12.61 8.10
C LYS A 238 -17.34 -14.12 7.84
N ASN A 239 -18.46 -14.55 7.26
CA ASN A 239 -18.79 -15.95 7.00
C ASN A 239 -18.62 -16.37 5.53
N GLY A 240 -18.25 -15.45 4.63
CA GLY A 240 -18.09 -15.71 3.22
C GLY A 240 -18.57 -14.55 2.34
N ILE A 241 -19.04 -14.86 1.15
CA ILE A 241 -19.63 -13.89 0.21
C ILE A 241 -21.14 -14.10 0.23
N ASP A 242 -21.88 -13.06 0.62
CA ASP A 242 -23.33 -13.01 0.51
C ASP A 242 -23.76 -12.31 -0.77
N THR A 243 -24.85 -12.78 -1.37
CA THR A 243 -25.48 -12.11 -2.51
C THR A 243 -26.63 -11.25 -2.00
N VAL A 244 -26.56 -9.95 -2.27
CA VAL A 244 -27.58 -8.99 -1.84
C VAL A 244 -28.13 -8.22 -3.04
N GLY A 245 -29.37 -7.75 -2.91
CA GLY A 245 -30.01 -6.88 -3.91
C GLY A 245 -29.49 -5.46 -3.83
N GLY A 246 -29.40 -4.80 -4.98
CA GLY A 246 -29.04 -3.41 -5.08
C GLY A 246 -29.61 -2.75 -6.33
N ILE A 247 -29.57 -1.43 -6.38
CA ILE A 247 -30.07 -0.62 -7.51
C ILE A 247 -29.00 0.30 -8.10
N GLY A 248 -27.74 0.19 -7.61
CA GLY A 248 -26.61 0.91 -8.17
C GLY A 248 -26.53 2.39 -7.80
N ILE A 249 -26.93 2.75 -6.59
CA ILE A 249 -26.84 4.11 -6.06
C ILE A 249 -25.98 4.15 -4.79
N SER A 250 -25.38 5.32 -4.50
CA SER A 250 -24.75 5.64 -3.23
C SER A 250 -25.54 6.72 -2.49
N PRO A 251 -25.41 6.81 -1.16
CA PRO A 251 -26.02 7.92 -0.43
C PRO A 251 -25.38 9.26 -0.81
N GLN A 252 -26.12 10.32 -0.61
CA GLN A 252 -25.54 11.65 -0.64
C GLN A 252 -24.72 11.85 0.65
N TYR A 253 -23.46 12.18 0.48
CA TYR A 253 -22.54 12.42 1.59
C TYR A 253 -22.36 13.91 1.83
N GLU A 254 -22.32 14.27 3.11
CA GLU A 254 -21.87 15.57 3.57
C GLU A 254 -20.57 15.43 4.36
N TYR A 255 -19.72 16.43 4.24
CA TYR A 255 -18.46 16.49 4.98
C TYR A 255 -18.59 17.52 6.12
N ASN A 256 -18.62 17.02 7.34
CA ASN A 256 -18.65 17.86 8.53
C ASN A 256 -17.21 18.11 9.02
N PRO A 257 -16.85 19.36 9.38
CA PRO A 257 -15.53 19.66 9.88
C PRO A 257 -15.14 18.75 11.05
N ALA A 258 -13.95 18.16 10.97
CA ALA A 258 -13.42 17.28 12.01
C ALA A 258 -12.45 18.04 12.92
N THR A 259 -12.57 17.83 14.22
CA THR A 259 -11.52 18.26 15.15
C THR A 259 -10.27 17.39 14.98
N PHE A 260 -9.12 17.87 15.44
CA PHE A 260 -7.87 17.10 15.40
C PHE A 260 -7.98 15.75 16.14
N GLY A 261 -8.67 15.75 17.29
CA GLY A 261 -8.89 14.52 18.07
C GLY A 261 -9.75 13.48 17.34
N GLU A 262 -10.85 13.93 16.72
CA GLU A 262 -11.69 13.06 15.89
C GLU A 262 -10.93 12.51 14.68
N SER A 263 -10.10 13.35 14.03
CA SER A 263 -9.28 12.94 12.91
C SER A 263 -8.27 11.86 13.27
N ILE A 264 -7.63 11.95 14.44
CA ILE A 264 -6.75 10.90 14.97
C ILE A 264 -7.52 9.60 15.19
N ASN A 265 -8.71 9.67 15.82
CA ASN A 265 -9.50 8.48 16.08
C ASN A 265 -9.96 7.80 14.78
N ILE A 266 -10.44 8.56 13.81
CA ILE A 266 -10.86 8.04 12.51
C ILE A 266 -9.66 7.51 11.72
N GLY A 267 -8.52 8.21 11.74
CA GLY A 267 -7.28 7.75 11.14
C GLY A 267 -6.83 6.40 11.71
N TYR A 268 -6.93 6.21 13.03
CA TYR A 268 -6.67 4.94 13.68
C TYR A 268 -7.67 3.84 13.24
N LEU A 269 -8.96 4.14 13.26
CA LEU A 269 -10.00 3.19 12.83
C LEU A 269 -9.84 2.76 11.37
N ASN A 270 -9.54 3.71 10.48
CA ASN A 270 -9.28 3.43 9.06
C ASN A 270 -8.02 2.56 8.87
N THR A 271 -6.95 2.82 9.63
CA THR A 271 -5.72 2.04 9.58
C THR A 271 -5.97 0.60 10.03
N VAL A 272 -6.61 0.41 11.17
CA VAL A 272 -6.93 -0.93 11.71
C VAL A 272 -7.95 -1.65 10.83
N GLY A 273 -8.97 -0.94 10.35
CA GLY A 273 -9.99 -1.49 9.44
C GLY A 273 -9.38 -1.96 8.13
N SER A 274 -8.51 -1.16 7.52
CA SER A 274 -7.79 -1.53 6.28
C SER A 274 -6.91 -2.77 6.48
N PHE A 275 -6.18 -2.85 7.60
CA PHE A 275 -5.39 -4.04 7.95
C PHE A 275 -6.28 -5.28 8.11
N GLY A 276 -7.46 -5.12 8.73
CA GLY A 276 -8.46 -6.17 8.87
C GLY A 276 -9.01 -6.67 7.54
N LEU A 277 -9.30 -5.77 6.60
CA LEU A 277 -9.77 -6.12 5.25
C LEU A 277 -8.72 -6.91 4.46
N ILE A 278 -7.45 -6.49 4.51
CA ILE A 278 -6.36 -7.23 3.85
C ILE A 278 -6.21 -8.62 4.46
N SER A 279 -6.24 -8.73 5.80
CA SER A 279 -6.20 -10.00 6.51
C SER A 279 -7.36 -10.93 6.10
N LEU A 280 -8.57 -10.37 5.94
CA LEU A 280 -9.74 -11.11 5.45
C LEU A 280 -9.54 -11.63 4.03
N THR A 281 -9.00 -10.80 3.12
CA THR A 281 -8.68 -11.21 1.75
C THR A 281 -7.74 -12.41 1.72
N PHE A 282 -6.67 -12.39 2.52
CA PHE A 282 -5.75 -13.52 2.63
C PHE A 282 -6.41 -14.77 3.24
N LYS A 283 -7.31 -14.60 4.21
CA LYS A 283 -8.10 -15.71 4.77
C LYS A 283 -9.02 -16.32 3.70
N MET A 284 -9.65 -15.50 2.87
CA MET A 284 -10.51 -15.97 1.76
C MET A 284 -9.70 -16.72 0.70
N LEU A 285 -8.49 -16.25 0.37
CA LEU A 285 -7.56 -16.98 -0.51
C LEU A 285 -7.18 -18.33 0.08
N ALA A 286 -6.82 -18.38 1.36
CA ALA A 286 -6.42 -19.61 2.05
C ALA A 286 -7.58 -20.62 2.18
N SER A 287 -8.82 -20.16 2.29
CA SER A 287 -10.02 -20.99 2.35
C SER A 287 -10.59 -21.39 0.98
N GLY A 288 -10.01 -20.89 -0.13
CA GLY A 288 -10.48 -21.16 -1.49
C GLY A 288 -11.77 -20.39 -1.87
N GLN A 289 -12.21 -19.44 -1.05
CA GLN A 289 -13.34 -18.54 -1.34
C GLN A 289 -12.97 -17.42 -2.32
N ALA A 290 -11.68 -17.09 -2.41
CA ALA A 290 -11.12 -16.21 -3.42
C ALA A 290 -10.00 -16.95 -4.18
N THR A 291 -9.69 -16.48 -5.37
CA THR A 291 -8.67 -17.07 -6.25
C THR A 291 -7.55 -16.07 -6.51
N LEU A 292 -6.40 -16.53 -6.99
CA LEU A 292 -5.30 -15.65 -7.41
C LEU A 292 -5.72 -14.71 -8.55
N LYS A 293 -6.81 -15.00 -9.25
CA LYS A 293 -7.35 -14.11 -10.27
C LYS A 293 -8.02 -12.87 -9.68
N ASP A 294 -8.43 -12.92 -8.43
CA ASP A 294 -9.07 -11.79 -7.74
C ASP A 294 -8.05 -10.80 -7.19
N LEU A 295 -6.76 -11.18 -7.16
CA LEU A 295 -5.69 -10.28 -6.76
C LEU A 295 -5.35 -9.30 -7.89
N GLY A 296 -5.22 -8.03 -7.52
CA GLY A 296 -4.67 -7.00 -8.40
C GLY A 296 -3.13 -7.05 -8.43
N GLY A 297 -2.57 -7.00 -9.63
CA GLY A 297 -1.13 -6.96 -9.83
C GLY A 297 -0.59 -5.54 -10.08
N PRO A 298 0.70 -5.44 -10.46
CA PRO A 298 1.36 -4.15 -10.68
C PRO A 298 0.67 -3.25 -11.71
N ILE A 299 0.06 -3.85 -12.75
CA ILE A 299 -0.64 -3.09 -13.80
C ILE A 299 -1.92 -2.49 -13.24
N MET A 300 -2.72 -3.27 -12.50
CA MET A 300 -3.95 -2.78 -11.86
C MET A 300 -3.64 -1.72 -10.81
N ILE A 301 -2.62 -1.93 -9.96
CA ILE A 301 -2.17 -0.92 -8.98
C ILE A 301 -1.84 0.38 -9.69
N GLY A 302 -1.13 0.31 -10.78
CA GLY A 302 -0.79 1.48 -11.56
C GLY A 302 -2.02 2.15 -12.19
N GLN A 303 -3.00 1.40 -12.73
CA GLN A 303 -4.26 1.96 -13.27
C GLN A 303 -5.00 2.74 -12.20
N ILE A 304 -5.18 2.16 -11.01
CA ILE A 304 -5.84 2.82 -9.88
C ILE A 304 -5.05 4.05 -9.43
N ALA A 305 -3.70 3.99 -9.37
CA ALA A 305 -2.87 5.14 -9.07
C ALA A 305 -3.07 6.29 -10.06
N GLY A 306 -3.20 5.96 -11.35
CA GLY A 306 -3.48 6.94 -12.40
C GLY A 306 -4.87 7.55 -12.33
N GLU A 307 -5.88 6.75 -12.04
CA GLU A 307 -7.28 7.18 -11.89
C GLU A 307 -7.44 8.06 -10.65
N THR A 308 -6.91 7.63 -9.51
CA THR A 308 -6.96 8.41 -8.27
C THR A 308 -6.18 9.72 -8.38
N ALA A 309 -5.04 9.72 -9.10
CA ALA A 309 -4.30 10.95 -9.37
C ALA A 309 -5.07 11.94 -10.25
N LYS A 310 -5.88 11.46 -11.20
CA LYS A 310 -6.78 12.32 -12.00
C LYS A 310 -7.96 12.84 -11.18
N ALA A 311 -8.48 12.05 -10.25
CA ALA A 311 -9.57 12.43 -9.36
C ALA A 311 -9.14 13.45 -8.30
N GLY A 312 -7.84 13.60 -8.04
CA GLY A 312 -7.28 14.61 -7.14
C GLY A 312 -6.38 14.06 -6.03
N TRP A 313 -5.90 14.96 -5.17
CA TRP A 313 -4.92 14.60 -4.12
C TRP A 313 -5.51 13.69 -3.03
N ILE A 314 -6.77 13.91 -2.65
CA ILE A 314 -7.42 13.13 -1.58
C ILE A 314 -7.59 11.66 -1.99
N PRO A 315 -8.19 11.32 -3.16
CA PRO A 315 -8.23 9.95 -3.64
C PRO A 315 -6.84 9.30 -3.77
N LEU A 316 -5.84 10.05 -4.25
CA LEU A 316 -4.48 9.56 -4.37
C LEU A 316 -3.86 9.24 -3.01
N PHE A 317 -4.05 10.10 -1.99
CA PHE A 317 -3.53 9.86 -0.64
C PHE A 317 -4.27 8.73 0.07
N ASN A 318 -5.57 8.57 -0.15
CA ASN A 318 -6.32 7.41 0.33
C ASN A 318 -5.77 6.11 -0.27
N PHE A 319 -5.57 6.09 -1.58
CA PHE A 319 -4.97 4.95 -2.26
C PHE A 319 -3.54 4.67 -1.74
N MET A 320 -2.74 5.71 -1.55
CA MET A 320 -1.39 5.60 -0.99
C MET A 320 -1.40 5.02 0.43
N ALA A 321 -2.35 5.41 1.28
CA ALA A 321 -2.52 4.84 2.61
C ALA A 321 -2.88 3.34 2.55
N LEU A 322 -3.79 2.94 1.66
CA LEU A 322 -4.16 1.53 1.45
C LEU A 322 -2.98 0.69 0.96
N ILE A 323 -2.20 1.19 -0.01
CA ILE A 323 -0.99 0.50 -0.49
C ILE A 323 0.06 0.42 0.61
N SER A 324 0.19 1.44 1.46
CA SER A 324 1.12 1.43 2.60
C SER A 324 0.79 0.32 3.60
N ILE A 325 -0.50 0.15 3.95
CA ILE A 325 -0.96 -0.96 4.80
C ILE A 325 -0.72 -2.31 4.11
N ASN A 326 -0.96 -2.42 2.80
CA ASN A 326 -0.74 -3.65 2.05
C ASN A 326 0.75 -4.05 2.06
N LEU A 327 1.66 -3.09 1.83
CA LEU A 327 3.10 -3.32 1.93
C LEU A 327 3.50 -3.74 3.36
N ALA A 328 2.96 -3.09 4.38
CA ALA A 328 3.20 -3.47 5.77
C ALA A 328 2.74 -4.91 6.06
N PHE A 329 1.53 -5.27 5.59
CA PHE A 329 0.98 -6.61 5.77
C PHE A 329 1.82 -7.68 5.05
N LEU A 330 2.18 -7.45 3.80
CA LEU A 330 3.00 -8.38 3.03
C LEU A 330 4.37 -8.58 3.69
N ASN A 331 5.01 -7.49 4.12
CA ASN A 331 6.34 -7.56 4.72
C ASN A 331 6.37 -8.20 6.12
N ILE A 332 5.24 -8.28 6.84
CA ILE A 332 5.20 -9.01 8.12
C ILE A 332 5.00 -10.53 7.94
N LEU A 333 4.59 -10.99 6.74
CA LEU A 333 4.38 -12.41 6.49
C LEU A 333 5.69 -13.20 6.63
N PRO A 334 5.66 -14.44 7.16
CA PRO A 334 6.85 -15.27 7.33
C PRO A 334 7.30 -15.89 5.99
N VAL A 335 7.43 -15.06 4.96
CA VAL A 335 7.85 -15.47 3.61
C VAL A 335 9.32 -15.07 3.44
N PRO A 336 10.21 -16.02 3.12
CA PRO A 336 11.63 -15.72 2.88
C PRO A 336 11.78 -14.69 1.74
N GLY A 337 12.65 -13.71 1.95
CA GLY A 337 12.80 -12.56 1.04
C GLY A 337 12.02 -11.31 1.46
N LEU A 338 11.19 -11.41 2.51
CA LEU A 338 10.51 -10.29 3.17
C LEU A 338 11.02 -10.15 4.61
N ASP A 339 10.80 -9.00 5.24
CA ASP A 339 11.24 -8.73 6.63
C ASP A 339 10.72 -9.77 7.63
N GLY A 340 9.44 -10.14 7.52
CA GLY A 340 8.81 -11.17 8.33
C GLY A 340 9.48 -12.54 8.17
N GLY A 341 9.99 -12.85 6.99
CA GLY A 341 10.78 -14.06 6.74
C GLY A 341 12.11 -14.04 7.48
N HIS A 342 12.81 -12.89 7.51
CA HIS A 342 14.02 -12.72 8.29
C HIS A 342 13.75 -12.82 9.80
N ILE A 343 12.67 -12.18 10.29
CA ILE A 343 12.23 -12.30 11.68
C ILE A 343 11.95 -13.77 12.03
N PHE A 344 11.25 -14.48 11.15
CA PHE A 344 10.92 -15.91 11.35
C PHE A 344 12.17 -16.78 11.44
N ILE A 345 13.18 -16.54 10.59
CA ILE A 345 14.48 -17.24 10.68
C ILE A 345 15.15 -16.96 12.01
N ILE A 346 15.20 -15.70 12.48
CA ILE A 346 15.79 -15.33 13.77
C ILE A 346 15.07 -16.01 14.94
N LEU A 347 13.74 -16.10 14.89
CA LEU A 347 12.96 -16.80 15.91
C LEU A 347 13.27 -18.31 15.94
N ILE A 348 13.38 -18.96 14.78
CA ILE A 348 13.81 -20.37 14.68
C ILE A 348 15.19 -20.55 15.28
N GLU A 349 16.16 -19.71 14.93
CA GLU A 349 17.53 -19.78 15.47
C GLU A 349 17.56 -19.61 17.01
N THR A 350 16.69 -18.74 17.53
CA THR A 350 16.55 -18.52 18.96
C THR A 350 16.00 -19.77 19.67
N ILE A 351 15.01 -20.43 19.07
CA ILE A 351 14.41 -21.68 19.60
C ILE A 351 15.44 -22.82 19.58
N ILE A 352 16.15 -22.98 18.44
CA ILE A 352 17.15 -24.04 18.25
C ILE A 352 18.44 -23.73 19.02
N ARG A 353 18.61 -22.50 19.52
CA ARG A 353 19.80 -21.98 20.22
C ARG A 353 21.11 -22.10 19.42
N ARG A 354 21.03 -22.07 18.11
CA ARG A 354 22.20 -22.06 17.22
C ARG A 354 21.86 -21.32 15.93
N PRO A 355 22.82 -20.55 15.36
CA PRO A 355 22.62 -19.90 14.08
C PRO A 355 22.56 -20.94 12.94
N LEU A 356 21.72 -20.68 11.95
CA LEU A 356 21.72 -21.40 10.68
C LEU A 356 23.01 -21.08 9.91
N SER A 357 23.51 -22.05 9.13
CA SER A 357 24.64 -21.79 8.24
C SER A 357 24.29 -20.72 7.20
N LEU A 358 25.27 -19.92 6.77
CA LEU A 358 25.09 -18.93 5.70
C LEU A 358 24.47 -19.56 4.46
N LYS A 359 24.95 -20.78 4.10
CA LYS A 359 24.42 -21.52 2.96
C LYS A 359 22.93 -21.84 3.14
N SER A 360 22.51 -22.27 4.32
CA SER A 360 21.08 -22.56 4.60
C SER A 360 20.23 -21.32 4.51
N ARG A 361 20.68 -20.19 5.06
CA ARG A 361 19.95 -18.91 4.96
C ARG A 361 19.80 -18.46 3.51
N MET A 362 20.88 -18.52 2.70
CA MET A 362 20.84 -18.18 1.28
C MET A 362 19.87 -19.07 0.50
N VAL A 363 19.88 -20.39 0.72
CA VAL A 363 18.95 -21.31 0.05
C VAL A 363 17.49 -21.00 0.41
N ILE A 364 17.20 -20.73 1.69
CA ILE A 364 15.85 -20.35 2.14
C ILE A 364 15.39 -19.05 1.45
N GLN A 365 16.26 -18.03 1.39
CA GLN A 365 15.95 -16.77 0.70
C GLN A 365 15.73 -16.96 -0.80
N GLN A 366 16.57 -17.75 -1.48
CA GLN A 366 16.42 -18.05 -2.91
C GLN A 366 15.09 -18.74 -3.20
N ILE A 367 14.68 -19.69 -2.36
CA ILE A 367 13.37 -20.37 -2.49
C ILE A 367 12.24 -19.32 -2.35
N GLY A 368 12.30 -18.46 -1.32
CA GLY A 368 11.31 -17.41 -1.12
C GLY A 368 11.24 -16.45 -2.30
N MET A 369 12.39 -16.01 -2.82
CA MET A 369 12.46 -15.14 -4.00
C MET A 369 11.82 -15.78 -5.23
N VAL A 370 12.11 -17.06 -5.49
CA VAL A 370 11.49 -17.81 -6.61
C VAL A 370 9.97 -17.88 -6.45
N LEU A 371 9.47 -18.15 -5.24
CA LEU A 371 8.03 -18.17 -4.95
C LEU A 371 7.38 -16.79 -5.16
N LEU A 372 8.01 -15.72 -4.67
CA LEU A 372 7.51 -14.34 -4.83
C LEU A 372 7.51 -13.92 -6.32
N LEU A 373 8.57 -14.22 -7.06
CA LEU A 373 8.62 -13.97 -8.51
C LEU A 373 7.56 -14.78 -9.25
N GLY A 374 7.36 -16.04 -8.90
CA GLY A 374 6.31 -16.88 -9.49
C GLY A 374 4.91 -16.34 -9.24
N LEU A 375 4.63 -15.88 -8.00
CA LEU A 375 3.38 -15.20 -7.67
C LEU A 375 3.21 -13.91 -8.47
N MET A 376 4.25 -13.07 -8.52
CA MET A 376 4.24 -11.82 -9.27
C MET A 376 3.95 -12.04 -10.76
N PHE A 377 4.59 -13.03 -11.38
CA PHE A 377 4.31 -13.39 -12.78
C PHE A 377 2.87 -13.87 -12.97
N THR A 378 2.36 -14.70 -12.07
CA THR A 378 0.97 -15.19 -12.14
C THR A 378 -0.03 -14.04 -12.07
N VAL A 379 0.13 -13.13 -11.11
CA VAL A 379 -0.76 -11.98 -10.95
C VAL A 379 -0.63 -11.00 -12.11
N MET A 380 0.59 -10.78 -12.64
CA MET A 380 0.82 -9.95 -13.84
C MET A 380 0.15 -10.55 -15.08
N PHE A 381 0.18 -11.87 -15.25
CA PHE A 381 -0.56 -12.55 -16.33
C PHE A 381 -2.06 -12.35 -16.21
N ASN A 382 -2.60 -12.40 -14.99
CA ASN A 382 -4.02 -12.11 -14.73
C ASN A 382 -4.38 -10.66 -15.09
N ASP A 383 -3.52 -9.69 -14.70
CA ASP A 383 -3.72 -8.28 -15.06
C ASP A 383 -3.77 -8.08 -16.57
N ILE A 384 -2.83 -8.70 -17.30
CA ILE A 384 -2.82 -8.64 -18.77
C ILE A 384 -4.10 -9.25 -19.34
N GLY A 385 -4.54 -10.41 -18.83
CA GLY A 385 -5.79 -11.03 -19.25
C GLY A 385 -7.02 -10.13 -19.06
N ARG A 386 -7.07 -9.33 -17.99
CA ARG A 386 -8.13 -8.35 -17.73
C ARG A 386 -8.16 -7.16 -18.71
N LEU A 387 -7.02 -6.84 -19.33
CA LEU A 387 -6.96 -5.75 -20.32
C LEU A 387 -7.58 -6.14 -21.66
N PHE A 388 -7.73 -7.43 -21.93
CA PHE A 388 -8.25 -7.95 -23.20
C PHE A 388 -9.68 -8.52 -23.09
N ASN A 389 -10.23 -8.59 -21.88
CA ASN A 389 -11.62 -8.94 -21.58
C ASN A 389 -12.41 -7.70 -21.13
#